data_122f64640346ca2d2d02d8e408c6f23d
#
_entry.id   122f64640346ca2d2d02d8e408c6f23d
#
_cell.length_a   1.000
_cell.length_b   1.000
_cell.length_c   1.000
_cell.angle_alpha   90.00
_cell.angle_beta   90.00
_cell.angle_gamma   90.00
#
_symmetry.space_group_name_H-M   'P 1'
#
loop_
_entity.id
_entity.type
_entity.pdbx_description
1 polymer ?
#
loop_
_entity_poly.entity_id
_entity_poly.type
_entity_poly.pdbx_seq_one_letter_code
_entity_poly.pdbx_strand_id
1 'polypeptide(L)' 'MHEWLEQARANLAGSVESSPADYELSQADVDELLELARIAAHESGERTNAPLVCYLVGLARGRHGGDLSALVAATVGK' A
#
# COMPACT_ATOMS: atom_id res chain seq x y z
N MET A 1 11.40 9.25 2.06
CA MET A 1 10.00 9.18 2.52
C MET A 1 9.59 10.49 3.14
N HIS A 2 8.36 10.85 2.97
CA HIS A 2 7.81 12.12 3.43
C HIS A 2 7.65 12.15 4.95
N GLU A 3 8.00 13.28 5.57
CA GLU A 3 7.85 13.42 7.03
C GLU A 3 6.43 13.18 7.51
N TRP A 4 5.45 13.67 6.74
CA TRP A 4 4.05 13.46 7.07
C TRP A 4 3.70 11.97 7.14
N LEU A 5 4.20 11.20 6.17
CA LEU A 5 3.95 9.76 6.11
C LEU A 5 4.63 9.03 7.26
N GLU A 6 5.84 9.46 7.63
CA GLU A 6 6.55 8.90 8.79
C GLU A 6 5.74 9.11 10.07
N GLN A 7 5.19 10.31 10.26
CA GLN A 7 4.40 10.61 11.44
C GLN A 7 3.10 9.80 11.44
N ALA A 8 2.46 9.69 10.28
CA ALA A 8 1.23 8.90 10.14
C ALA A 8 1.49 7.43 10.49
N ARG A 9 2.62 6.88 10.04
CA ARG A 9 3.02 5.51 10.34
C ARG A 9 3.20 5.31 11.85
N ALA A 10 3.86 6.25 12.51
CA ALA A 10 4.06 6.19 13.96
C ALA A 10 2.73 6.24 14.70
N ASN A 11 1.83 7.13 14.28
CA ASN A 11 0.51 7.25 14.89
C ASN A 11 -0.30 5.96 14.73
N LEU A 12 -0.25 5.37 13.55
CA LEU A 12 -0.95 4.11 13.29
C LEU A 12 -0.41 2.99 14.18
N ALA A 13 0.91 2.84 14.23
CA ALA A 13 1.53 1.80 15.03
C ALA A 13 1.16 1.94 16.51
N GLY A 14 1.16 3.18 17.02
CA GLY A 14 0.77 3.44 18.40
C GLY A 14 -0.67 3.05 18.70
N SER A 15 -1.57 3.30 17.74
CA SER A 15 -2.99 3.02 17.94
C SER A 15 -3.29 1.53 18.04
N VAL A 16 -2.46 0.68 17.46
CA VAL A 16 -2.64 -0.78 17.50
C VAL A 16 -1.58 -1.47 18.35
N GLU A 17 -0.86 -0.70 19.15
CA GLU A 17 0.16 -1.18 20.08
C GLU A 17 1.25 -2.00 19.38
N SER A 18 1.63 -1.56 18.18
CA SER A 18 2.70 -2.16 17.40
C SER A 18 3.88 -1.21 17.28
N SER A 19 5.00 -1.71 16.79
CA SER A 19 6.17 -0.89 16.52
C SER A 19 6.02 -0.23 15.14
N PRO A 20 6.45 1.03 14.97
CA PRO A 20 6.48 1.64 13.63
C PRO A 20 7.28 0.84 12.61
N ALA A 21 8.27 0.05 13.05
CA ALA A 21 9.05 -0.81 12.17
C ALA A 21 8.20 -1.88 11.48
N ASP A 22 7.07 -2.26 12.08
CA ASP A 22 6.16 -3.24 11.51
C ASP A 22 5.44 -2.73 10.25
N TYR A 23 5.43 -1.41 10.06
CA TYR A 23 4.74 -0.75 8.95
C TYR A 23 5.70 0.02 8.06
N GLU A 24 6.95 -0.43 8.02
CA GLU A 24 7.97 0.21 7.22
C GLU A 24 7.78 -0.13 5.74
N LEU A 25 7.92 0.88 4.89
CA LEU A 25 7.82 0.71 3.45
C LEU A 25 9.21 0.92 2.83
N SER A 26 9.68 -0.07 2.07
CA SER A 26 10.90 0.09 1.30
C SER A 26 10.62 1.01 0.10
N GLN A 27 11.67 1.50 -0.54
CA GLN A 27 11.49 2.29 -1.77
C GLN A 27 10.78 1.45 -2.84
N ALA A 28 11.08 0.16 -2.92
CA ALA A 28 10.40 -0.74 -3.85
C ALA A 28 8.91 -0.84 -3.54
N ASP A 29 8.53 -0.91 -2.26
CA ASP A 29 7.12 -0.93 -1.85
C ASP A 29 6.41 0.36 -2.28
N VAL A 30 7.06 1.50 -2.05
CA VAL A 30 6.51 2.80 -2.43
C VAL A 30 6.27 2.85 -3.93
N ASP A 31 7.26 2.45 -4.72
CA ASP A 31 7.16 2.46 -6.19
C ASP A 31 6.03 1.55 -6.67
N GLU A 32 5.90 0.36 -6.11
CA GLU A 32 4.83 -0.59 -6.46
C GLU A 32 3.44 -0.01 -6.16
N LEU A 33 3.28 0.59 -4.99
CA LEU A 33 1.99 1.14 -4.59
C LEU A 33 1.61 2.37 -5.41
N LEU A 34 2.57 3.22 -5.73
CA LEU A 34 2.30 4.39 -6.55
C LEU A 34 1.94 3.98 -7.98
N GLU A 35 2.58 2.95 -8.52
CA GLU A 35 2.23 2.43 -9.84
C GLU A 35 0.85 1.80 -9.83
N LEU A 36 0.52 1.03 -8.80
CA LEU A 36 -0.82 0.46 -8.63
C LEU A 36 -1.88 1.56 -8.60
N ALA A 37 -1.62 2.62 -7.84
CA ALA A 37 -2.54 3.75 -7.73
C ALA A 37 -2.75 4.42 -9.09
N ARG A 38 -1.69 4.60 -9.86
CA ARG A 38 -1.76 5.20 -11.18
C ARG A 38 -2.59 4.36 -12.13
N ILE A 39 -2.33 3.05 -12.16
CA ILE A 39 -3.05 2.11 -13.02
C ILE A 39 -4.54 2.10 -12.66
N ALA A 40 -4.85 2.01 -11.37
CA ALA A 40 -6.23 1.97 -10.90
C ALA A 40 -7.01 3.22 -11.33
N ALA A 41 -6.40 4.39 -11.17
CA ALA A 41 -7.05 5.64 -11.55
C ALA A 41 -7.30 5.71 -13.05
N HIS A 42 -6.31 5.32 -13.86
CA HIS A 42 -6.40 5.37 -15.32
C HIS A 42 -7.37 4.34 -15.89
N GLU A 43 -7.25 3.09 -15.46
CA GLU A 43 -8.05 2.01 -16.05
C GLU A 43 -9.51 2.06 -15.62
N SER A 44 -9.76 2.48 -14.37
CA SER A 44 -11.13 2.59 -13.88
C SER A 44 -11.79 3.92 -14.25
N GLY A 45 -10.99 4.93 -14.60
CA GLY A 45 -11.49 6.27 -14.85
C GLY A 45 -11.90 7.02 -13.57
N GLU A 46 -11.60 6.45 -12.40
CA GLU A 46 -11.99 7.00 -11.11
C GLU A 46 -10.78 7.10 -10.18
N ARG A 47 -10.35 8.33 -9.89
CA ARG A 47 -9.19 8.56 -9.03
C ARG A 47 -9.39 8.02 -7.61
N THR A 48 -10.64 7.99 -7.16
CA THR A 48 -10.96 7.50 -5.81
C THR A 48 -10.71 6.01 -5.65
N ASN A 49 -10.61 5.26 -6.74
CA ASN A 49 -10.29 3.83 -6.67
C ASN A 49 -8.83 3.57 -6.29
N ALA A 50 -7.96 4.55 -6.47
CA ALA A 50 -6.53 4.37 -6.17
C ALA A 50 -6.29 4.04 -4.69
N PRO A 51 -6.74 4.86 -3.71
CA PRO A 51 -6.54 4.50 -2.31
C PRO A 51 -7.29 3.24 -1.91
N LEU A 52 -8.45 2.99 -2.52
CA LEU A 52 -9.26 1.82 -2.17
C LEU A 52 -8.56 0.52 -2.57
N VAL A 53 -8.02 0.44 -3.77
CA VAL A 53 -7.32 -0.77 -4.21
C VAL A 53 -6.01 -0.96 -3.44
N CYS A 54 -5.33 0.12 -3.10
CA CYS A 54 -4.11 0.02 -2.28
C CYS A 54 -4.44 -0.57 -0.91
N TYR A 55 -5.54 -0.17 -0.31
CA TYR A 55 -5.98 -0.74 0.95
C TYR A 55 -6.28 -2.23 0.81
N LEU A 56 -6.97 -2.63 -0.27
CA LEU A 56 -7.29 -4.04 -0.50
C LEU A 56 -6.02 -4.90 -0.62
N VAL A 57 -5.03 -4.41 -1.36
CA VAL A 57 -3.75 -5.11 -1.49
C VAL A 57 -3.04 -5.22 -0.14
N GLY A 58 -3.05 -4.13 0.63
CA GLY A 58 -2.48 -4.13 1.97
C GLY A 58 -3.17 -5.12 2.89
N LEU A 59 -4.50 -5.19 2.80
CA LEU A 59 -5.31 -6.10 3.58
C LEU A 59 -4.96 -7.56 3.24
N ALA A 60 -4.83 -7.87 1.95
CA ALA A 60 -4.47 -9.21 1.49
C ALA A 60 -3.08 -9.60 1.98
N ARG A 61 -2.13 -8.69 1.86
CA ARG A 61 -0.76 -8.96 2.33
C ARG A 61 -0.71 -9.18 3.84
N GLY A 62 -1.50 -8.41 4.58
CA GLY A 62 -1.56 -8.53 6.03
C GLY A 62 -2.17 -9.86 6.49
N ARG A 63 -3.16 -10.37 5.76
CA ARG A 63 -3.85 -11.61 6.11
C ARG A 63 -3.12 -12.86 5.62
N HIS A 64 -2.52 -12.79 4.44
CA HIS A 64 -1.97 -13.98 3.77
C HIS A 64 -0.46 -13.91 3.56
N GLY A 65 0.16 -12.75 3.79
CA GLY A 65 1.57 -12.54 3.50
C GLY A 65 1.81 -12.46 2.00
N GLY A 66 3.04 -12.67 1.62
CA GLY A 66 3.41 -12.70 0.22
C GLY A 66 4.15 -11.46 -0.24
N ASP A 67 4.61 -11.52 -1.46
CA ASP A 67 5.37 -10.46 -2.08
C ASP A 67 4.43 -9.38 -2.63
N LEU A 68 4.68 -8.14 -2.27
CA LEU A 68 3.84 -7.01 -2.70
C LEU A 68 3.78 -6.90 -4.22
N SER A 69 4.92 -7.08 -4.89
CA SER A 69 4.97 -7.02 -6.35
C SER A 69 4.05 -8.04 -7.01
N ALA A 70 4.04 -9.27 -6.48
CA ALA A 70 3.17 -10.33 -6.98
C ALA A 70 1.69 -10.01 -6.75
N LEU A 71 1.35 -9.47 -5.57
CA LEU A 71 -0.02 -9.09 -5.26
C LEU A 71 -0.51 -7.96 -6.17
N VAL A 72 0.34 -6.98 -6.42
CA VAL A 72 0.02 -5.87 -7.32
C VAL A 72 -0.21 -6.38 -8.74
N ALA A 73 0.68 -7.25 -9.23
CA ALA A 73 0.55 -7.83 -10.57
C ALA A 73 -0.76 -8.60 -10.73
N ALA A 74 -1.10 -9.41 -9.73
CA ALA A 74 -2.36 -10.16 -9.75
C ALA A 74 -3.58 -9.24 -9.77
N THR A 75 -3.50 -8.14 -9.01
CA THR A 75 -4.62 -7.19 -8.89
C THR A 75 -4.91 -6.50 -10.23
N VAL A 76 -3.88 -6.14 -10.97
CA VAL A 76 -4.05 -5.45 -12.27
C VAL A 76 -4.16 -6.42 -13.44
N GLY A 77 -4.15 -7.71 -13.19
CA GLY A 77 -4.36 -8.73 -14.22
C GLY A 77 -3.14 -9.03 -15.08
N LYS A 78 -1.96 -8.93 -14.50
CA LYS A 78 -0.72 -9.19 -15.24
C LYS A 78 0.10 -10.32 -14.70
#